data_ebc1d5f61ec4cba097684136302539ae
#
_entry.id   ebc1d5f61ec4cba097684136302539ae
#
_cell.length_a   1.000
_cell.length_b   1.000
_cell.length_c   1.000
_cell.angle_alpha   90.00
_cell.angle_beta   90.00
_cell.angle_gamma   90.00
#
_symmetry.space_group_name_H-M   'P 1'
#
loop_
_entity.id
_entity.type
_entity.pdbx_description
1 polymer ?
#
loop_
_entity_poly.entity_id
_entity_poly.type
_entity_poly.pdbx_seq_one_letter_code
_entity_poly.pdbx_strand_id
1 'polypeptide(L)'
;MPHYVTLMRWTTQGFAGLPKWRERLEEGERVITDAGGSLVGVYVTLGRYDVVEIFEAPDDDVAIEILMKLNQYGAEHTETLRAFTREEAETIIKKL
;
A
#
# COMPACT_ATOMS: atom_id res chain seq x y z
N MET A 1 14.36 2.96 -3.65
CA MET A 1 13.58 1.73 -3.46
C MET A 1 12.38 1.72 -4.40
N PRO A 2 11.97 0.54 -4.87
CA PRO A 2 10.75 0.41 -5.65
C PRO A 2 9.52 0.96 -4.93
N HIS A 3 8.62 1.56 -5.71
CA HIS A 3 7.35 2.09 -5.23
C HIS A 3 6.21 1.14 -5.59
N TYR A 4 5.21 1.11 -4.72
CA TYR A 4 4.01 0.30 -4.89
C TYR A 4 2.78 1.14 -4.58
N VAL A 5 1.76 1.02 -5.42
CA VAL A 5 0.46 1.67 -5.19
C VAL A 5 -0.54 0.57 -4.89
N THR A 6 -1.12 0.61 -3.71
CA THR A 6 -2.12 -0.36 -3.30
C THR A 6 -3.50 0.29 -3.29
N LEU A 7 -4.39 -0.28 -4.08
CA LEU A 7 -5.78 0.13 -4.18
C LEU A 7 -6.59 -0.80 -3.29
N MET A 8 -7.31 -0.24 -2.33
CA MET A 8 -7.99 -1.03 -1.30
C MET A 8 -9.48 -0.77 -1.29
N ARG A 9 -10.24 -1.83 -1.03
CA ARG A 9 -11.66 -1.75 -0.70
C ARG A 9 -11.87 -2.39 0.66
N TRP A 10 -12.59 -1.72 1.55
CA TRP A 10 -12.91 -2.30 2.83
C TRP A 10 -13.89 -3.46 2.68
N THR A 11 -13.64 -4.53 3.42
CA THR A 11 -14.60 -5.62 3.62
C THR A 11 -15.65 -5.18 4.62
N THR A 12 -16.66 -6.01 4.84
CA THR A 12 -17.64 -5.79 5.92
C THR A 12 -16.93 -5.60 7.26
N GLN A 13 -15.93 -6.44 7.52
CA GLN A 13 -15.09 -6.33 8.73
C GLN A 13 -14.35 -5.01 8.78
N GLY A 14 -13.80 -4.57 7.63
CA GLY A 14 -13.09 -3.31 7.54
C GLY A 14 -13.98 -2.11 7.85
N PHE A 15 -15.19 -2.09 7.31
CA PHE A 15 -16.16 -1.03 7.61
C PHE A 15 -16.54 -1.02 9.10
N ALA A 16 -16.80 -2.19 9.68
CA ALA A 16 -17.15 -2.29 11.09
C ALA A 16 -16.03 -1.78 12.00
N GLY A 17 -14.78 -1.90 11.57
CA GLY A 17 -13.62 -1.48 12.34
C GLY A 17 -13.17 -0.03 12.10
N LEU A 18 -13.90 0.78 11.31
CA LEU A 18 -13.50 2.14 10.99
C LEU A 18 -13.22 3.04 12.19
N PRO A 19 -13.96 2.94 13.31
CA PRO A 19 -13.61 3.75 14.49
C PRO A 19 -12.19 3.55 15.01
N LYS A 20 -11.57 2.40 14.69
CA LYS A 20 -10.18 2.09 15.06
C LYS A 20 -9.23 2.16 13.86
N TRP A 21 -9.63 2.82 12.79
CA TRP A 21 -8.83 2.88 11.56
C TRP A 21 -7.45 3.47 11.77
N ARG A 22 -7.35 4.51 12.61
CA ARG A 22 -6.06 5.13 12.93
C ARG A 22 -5.07 4.12 13.50
N GLU A 23 -5.52 3.29 14.43
CA GLU A 23 -4.67 2.27 15.06
C GLU A 23 -4.23 1.22 14.05
N ARG A 24 -5.16 0.80 13.17
CA ARG A 24 -4.83 -0.15 12.09
C ARG A 24 -3.82 0.44 11.13
N LEU A 25 -3.96 1.73 10.80
CA LEU A 25 -3.03 2.41 9.90
C LEU A 25 -1.64 2.48 10.51
N GLU A 26 -1.53 2.83 11.78
CA GLU A 26 -0.25 2.89 12.49
C GLU A 26 0.41 1.52 12.54
N GLU A 27 -0.36 0.47 12.78
CA GLU A 27 0.16 -0.90 12.79
C GLU A 27 0.62 -1.33 11.40
N GLY A 28 -0.14 -1.00 10.37
CA GLY A 28 0.26 -1.26 8.99
C GLY A 28 1.55 -0.56 8.62
N GLU A 29 1.71 0.67 9.05
CA GLU A 29 2.96 1.42 8.84
C GLU A 29 4.14 0.73 9.52
N ARG A 30 3.94 0.20 10.73
CA ARG A 30 5.00 -0.56 11.42
C ARG A 30 5.41 -1.81 10.65
N VAL A 31 4.45 -2.51 10.07
CA VAL A 31 4.74 -3.69 9.24
C VAL A 31 5.63 -3.30 8.07
N ILE A 32 5.34 -2.20 7.41
CA ILE A 32 6.14 -1.69 6.29
C ILE A 32 7.54 -1.30 6.74
N THR A 33 7.62 -0.53 7.82
CA THR A 33 8.90 -0.03 8.35
C THR A 33 9.79 -1.17 8.86
N ASP A 34 9.20 -2.13 9.56
CA ASP A 34 9.95 -3.28 10.09
C ASP A 34 10.52 -4.16 8.97
N ALA A 35 9.88 -4.17 7.81
CA ALA A 35 10.35 -4.89 6.64
C ALA A 35 11.41 -4.12 5.83
N GLY A 36 11.78 -2.93 6.28
CA GLY A 36 12.77 -2.09 5.60
C GLY A 36 12.19 -1.15 4.57
N GLY A 37 10.87 -1.00 4.55
CA GLY A 37 10.17 -0.10 3.65
C GLY A 37 9.82 1.23 4.29
N SER A 38 8.99 2.00 3.58
CA SER A 38 8.53 3.32 4.02
C SER A 38 7.14 3.58 3.47
N LEU A 39 6.26 4.08 4.31
CA LEU A 39 4.94 4.54 3.88
C LEU A 39 5.08 5.95 3.30
N VAL A 40 4.69 6.12 2.03
CA VAL A 40 4.82 7.39 1.32
C VAL A 40 3.56 8.23 1.44
N GLY A 41 2.38 7.60 1.34
CA GLY A 41 1.12 8.32 1.44
C GLY A 41 -0.07 7.40 1.58
N VAL A 42 -1.13 7.93 2.18
CA VAL A 42 -2.41 7.24 2.34
C VAL A 42 -3.52 8.24 2.05
N TYR A 43 -4.47 7.83 1.22
CA TYR A 43 -5.62 8.65 0.86
C TYR A 43 -6.89 7.82 0.99
N VAL A 44 -7.92 8.37 1.58
CA VAL A 44 -9.28 7.81 1.53
C VAL A 44 -9.96 8.44 0.32
N THR A 45 -10.55 7.62 -0.53
CA THR A 45 -11.05 8.07 -1.83
C THR A 45 -12.54 7.79 -2.00
N LEU A 46 -13.13 8.51 -2.93
CA LEU A 46 -14.48 8.25 -3.42
C LEU A 46 -14.40 7.33 -4.62
N GLY A 47 -15.46 6.60 -4.88
CA GLY A 47 -15.60 5.79 -6.07
C GLY A 47 -15.30 4.32 -5.83
N ARG A 48 -14.65 3.70 -6.79
CA ARG A 48 -14.45 2.25 -6.81
C ARG A 48 -13.59 1.73 -5.67
N TYR A 49 -12.61 2.51 -5.23
CA TYR A 49 -11.71 2.15 -4.14
C TYR A 49 -11.94 3.07 -2.95
N ASP A 50 -11.70 2.54 -1.77
CA ASP A 50 -11.89 3.28 -0.51
C ASP A 50 -10.59 3.92 -0.03
N VAL A 51 -9.45 3.26 -0.27
CA VAL A 51 -8.14 3.74 0.16
C VAL A 51 -7.13 3.53 -0.96
N VAL A 52 -6.27 4.52 -1.14
CA VAL A 52 -5.07 4.40 -1.98
C VAL A 52 -3.87 4.60 -1.08
N GLU A 53 -2.98 3.61 -1.05
CA GLU A 53 -1.77 3.67 -0.23
C GLU A 53 -0.55 3.52 -1.12
N ILE A 54 0.45 4.36 -0.88
CA ILE A 54 1.71 4.32 -1.61
C ILE A 54 2.82 4.01 -0.62
N PHE A 55 3.59 2.98 -0.91
CA PHE A 55 4.73 2.63 -0.06
C PHE A 55 5.95 2.22 -0.89
N GLU A 56 7.10 2.27 -0.26
CA GLU A 56 8.35 1.78 -0.80
C GLU A 56 8.73 0.48 -0.09
N ALA A 57 9.33 -0.44 -0.82
CA ALA A 57 9.91 -1.66 -0.26
C ALA A 57 11.23 -1.96 -0.98
N PRO A 58 12.15 -2.72 -0.34
CA PRO A 58 13.43 -3.05 -0.96
C PRO A 58 13.31 -3.76 -2.30
N ASP A 59 12.33 -4.67 -2.42
CA ASP A 59 12.05 -5.42 -3.65
C ASP A 59 10.63 -5.98 -3.64
N ASP A 60 10.26 -6.66 -4.73
CA ASP A 60 8.93 -7.23 -4.89
C ASP A 60 8.62 -8.31 -3.86
N ASP A 61 9.61 -9.12 -3.50
CA ASP A 61 9.41 -10.19 -2.51
C ASP A 61 9.03 -9.61 -1.15
N VAL A 62 9.71 -8.56 -0.74
CA VAL A 62 9.39 -7.86 0.52
C VAL A 62 8.01 -7.18 0.41
N ALA A 63 7.70 -6.59 -0.74
CA ALA A 63 6.39 -5.96 -0.95
C ALA A 63 5.26 -6.96 -0.78
N ILE A 64 5.39 -8.17 -1.35
CA ILE A 64 4.39 -9.23 -1.22
C ILE A 64 4.29 -9.70 0.23
N GLU A 65 5.41 -9.84 0.93
CA GLU A 65 5.40 -10.19 2.36
C GLU A 65 4.61 -9.18 3.19
N ILE A 66 4.85 -7.89 2.94
CA ILE A 66 4.12 -6.81 3.59
C ILE A 66 2.61 -6.94 3.33
N LEU A 67 2.23 -7.13 2.07
CA LEU A 67 0.83 -7.23 1.68
C LEU A 67 0.14 -8.45 2.31
N MET A 68 0.82 -9.58 2.37
CA MET A 68 0.28 -10.77 3.00
C MET A 68 0.06 -10.56 4.49
N LYS A 69 1.00 -9.90 5.17
CA LYS A 69 0.84 -9.57 6.59
C LYS A 69 -0.34 -8.65 6.82
N LEU A 70 -0.48 -7.59 5.99
CA LEU A 70 -1.58 -6.66 6.11
C LEU A 70 -2.93 -7.32 5.85
N ASN A 71 -2.99 -8.22 4.87
CA ASN A 71 -4.24 -8.88 4.49
C ASN A 71 -4.69 -9.97 5.46
N GLN A 72 -3.82 -10.41 6.37
CA GLN A 72 -4.19 -11.39 7.40
C GLN A 72 -5.33 -10.89 8.30
N TYR A 73 -5.47 -9.58 8.45
CA TYR A 73 -6.51 -9.00 9.27
C TYR A 73 -7.91 -9.06 8.63
N GLY A 74 -7.98 -9.32 7.32
CA GLY A 74 -9.26 -9.44 6.62
C GLY A 74 -10.05 -8.14 6.47
N ALA A 75 -9.42 -7.00 6.71
CA ALA A 75 -10.11 -5.70 6.69
C ALA A 75 -10.22 -5.10 5.29
N GLU A 76 -9.40 -5.52 4.35
CA GLU A 76 -9.37 -4.97 2.99
C GLU A 76 -9.23 -6.07 1.93
N HIS A 77 -9.79 -5.75 0.75
CA HIS A 77 -9.38 -6.37 -0.51
C HIS A 77 -8.38 -5.43 -1.18
N THR A 78 -7.26 -5.96 -1.62
CA THR A 78 -6.18 -5.14 -2.17
C THR A 78 -5.82 -5.53 -3.59
N GLU A 79 -5.44 -4.51 -4.38
CA GLU A 79 -4.82 -4.65 -5.67
C GLU A 79 -3.57 -3.79 -5.65
N THR A 80 -2.40 -4.37 -5.88
CA THR A 80 -1.14 -3.64 -5.79
C THR A 80 -0.48 -3.55 -7.15
N LEU A 81 -0.05 -2.34 -7.49
CA LEU A 81 0.63 -2.02 -8.73
C LEU A 81 2.08 -1.67 -8.43
N ARG A 82 3.01 -2.27 -9.17
CA ARG A 82 4.39 -1.81 -9.16
C ARG A 82 4.43 -0.45 -9.84
N ALA A 83 4.90 0.56 -9.16
CA ALA A 83 4.90 1.92 -9.66
C ALA A 83 6.33 2.42 -9.89
N PHE A 84 6.47 3.29 -10.89
CA PHE A 84 7.71 3.98 -11.19
C PHE A 84 7.49 5.47 -10.94
N THR A 85 8.41 6.12 -10.26
CA THR A 85 8.32 7.56 -10.08
C THR A 85 8.42 8.24 -11.44
N ARG A 86 8.00 9.49 -11.51
CA ARG A 86 8.15 10.29 -12.73
C ARG A 86 9.60 10.28 -13.22
N GLU A 87 10.55 10.44 -12.31
CA GLU A 87 11.98 10.47 -12.64
C GLU A 87 12.47 9.13 -13.19
N GLU A 88 12.06 8.02 -12.56
CA GLU A 88 12.38 6.69 -13.06
C GLU A 88 11.81 6.47 -14.47
N ALA A 89 10.56 6.86 -14.65
CA ALA A 89 9.89 6.74 -15.95
C ALA A 89 10.59 7.57 -17.03
N GLU A 90 10.98 8.80 -16.71
CA GLU A 90 11.71 9.65 -17.65
C GLU A 90 13.04 9.02 -18.08
N THR A 91 13.75 8.38 -17.15
CA THR A 91 15.00 7.69 -17.46
C THR A 91 14.79 6.55 -18.45
N ILE A 92 13.69 5.80 -18.31
CA ILE A 92 13.33 4.74 -19.24
C ILE A 92 12.91 5.31 -20.60
N ILE A 93 12.09 6.32 -20.59
CA ILE A 93 11.55 6.96 -21.80
C ILE A 93 12.67 7.55 -22.66
N LYS A 94 13.71 8.09 -22.06
CA LYS A 94 14.85 8.65 -22.77
C LYS A 94 15.57 7.62 -23.66
N LYS A 95 15.38 6.33 -23.39
CA LYS A 95 15.99 5.25 -24.20
C LYS A 95 15.18 4.93 -25.45
N LEU A 96 13.99 5.49 -25.55
CA LEU A 96 13.13 5.27 -26.73
C LEU A 96 13.49 6.26 -27.84
#